data_62ec793efef0fe0a239601bd8dd50424
#
_entry.id   62ec793efef0fe0a239601bd8dd50424
#
_cell.length_a   1.000
_cell.length_b   1.000
_cell.length_c   1.000
_cell.angle_alpha   90.00
_cell.angle_beta   90.00
_cell.angle_gamma   90.00
#
_symmetry.space_group_name_H-M   'P 1'
#
loop_
_entity.id
_entity.type
_entity.pdbx_description
1 polymer ?
#
loop_
_entity_poly.entity_id
_entity_poly.type
_entity_poly.pdbx_seq_one_letter_code
_entity_poly.pdbx_strand_id
1 'polypeptide(L)'
;MKVSILTAVYNTASYLPQCIESVLAQTHRDWQLICIDDCSTDGSLDIINRYAASDSRITVVRNAENQGQAKARNAGLLHADGEIVTMLDSDDWIAPDALEKIVAAFEGNRDIDCVLFDLQLYYSPDDVRPYHNAVSHTVTGYEAFRLSIAWQIHGVYAARRQVYDKHRYDDSCRSHSDDNTTRFHYLDSRKVAFSTARYYYRQHAASCTHVFGMQRFNLLVALENLRRELEADGRVAASDLRELDLYRWHNVQGAYMLYYARRRQFPPSDRRKAKSLLRQMYSNVDTTALPLWERFRFGYAPIKWCPALYRLQMNAFTHLRLLFGLDKKRYD
;
A
#
# COMPACT_ATOMS: atom_id res chain seq x y z
N MET A 1 12.80 -2.12 23.77
CA MET A 1 13.17 -1.90 22.35
C MET A 1 12.60 -0.58 21.88
N LYS A 2 13.42 0.29 21.32
CA LYS A 2 12.96 1.58 20.79
C LYS A 2 12.21 1.40 19.47
N VAL A 3 11.08 2.12 19.31
CA VAL A 3 10.26 2.11 18.09
C VAL A 3 10.37 3.45 17.38
N SER A 4 10.81 3.47 16.12
CA SER A 4 10.72 4.63 15.24
C SER A 4 9.46 4.56 14.39
N ILE A 5 8.65 5.60 14.44
CA ILE A 5 7.38 5.73 13.73
C ILE A 5 7.56 6.77 12.63
N LEU A 6 7.34 6.38 11.38
CA LEU A 6 7.44 7.26 10.21
C LEU A 6 6.05 7.74 9.81
N THR A 7 5.83 9.05 9.83
CA THR A 7 4.57 9.67 9.42
C THR A 7 4.83 10.65 8.28
N ALA A 8 4.54 10.21 7.04
CA ALA A 8 4.54 11.11 5.88
C ALA A 8 3.30 12.01 5.91
N VAL A 9 3.50 13.31 5.78
CA VAL A 9 2.45 14.32 5.93
C VAL A 9 2.35 15.15 4.66
N TYR A 10 1.15 15.20 4.09
CA TYR A 10 0.85 16.10 2.99
C TYR A 10 -0.62 16.53 3.02
N ASN A 11 -0.87 17.78 3.43
CA ASN A 11 -2.21 18.38 3.48
C ASN A 11 -3.22 17.57 4.30
N THR A 12 -2.85 17.22 5.54
CA THR A 12 -3.67 16.43 6.47
C THR A 12 -3.95 17.16 7.79
N ALA A 13 -3.91 18.48 7.82
CA ALA A 13 -4.05 19.31 9.03
C ALA A 13 -5.27 18.94 9.89
N SER A 14 -6.37 18.51 9.29
CA SER A 14 -7.60 18.13 10.01
C SER A 14 -7.51 16.80 10.76
N TYR A 15 -6.61 15.90 10.37
CA TYR A 15 -6.46 14.56 10.96
C TYR A 15 -5.21 14.43 11.82
N LEU A 16 -4.18 15.19 11.47
CA LEU A 16 -2.84 15.11 12.03
C LEU A 16 -2.78 15.23 13.57
N PRO A 17 -3.58 16.09 14.26
CA PRO A 17 -3.60 16.11 15.72
C PRO A 17 -3.94 14.75 16.32
N GLN A 18 -4.97 14.07 15.85
CA GLN A 18 -5.37 12.75 16.37
C GLN A 18 -4.28 11.69 16.13
N CYS A 19 -3.63 11.74 14.98
CA CYS A 19 -2.49 10.87 14.66
C CYS A 19 -1.38 11.04 15.69
N ILE A 20 -0.89 12.27 15.90
CA ILE A 20 0.22 12.55 16.84
C ILE A 20 -0.19 12.25 18.28
N GLU A 21 -1.38 12.65 18.71
CA GLU A 21 -1.90 12.39 20.06
C GLU A 21 -2.01 10.90 20.38
N SER A 22 -2.33 10.07 19.37
CA SER A 22 -2.35 8.62 19.54
C SER A 22 -0.96 8.03 19.84
N VAL A 23 0.11 8.64 19.33
CA VAL A 23 1.50 8.27 19.65
C VAL A 23 1.90 8.78 21.01
N LEU A 24 1.56 10.01 21.36
CA LEU A 24 1.81 10.59 22.68
C LEU A 24 1.14 9.78 23.82
N ALA A 25 -0.04 9.21 23.54
CA ALA A 25 -0.80 8.39 24.47
C ALA A 25 -0.30 6.95 24.67
N GLN A 26 0.72 6.52 23.92
CA GLN A 26 1.21 5.14 23.99
C GLN A 26 1.74 4.77 25.38
N THR A 27 1.37 3.56 25.86
CA THR A 27 1.88 3.01 27.15
C THR A 27 3.35 2.65 27.08
N HIS A 28 3.82 2.14 25.96
CA HIS A 28 5.25 1.99 25.69
C HIS A 28 5.87 3.38 25.46
N ARG A 29 6.90 3.74 26.24
CA ARG A 29 7.45 5.11 26.27
C ARG A 29 8.71 5.32 25.43
N ASP A 30 9.40 4.25 25.04
CA ASP A 30 10.64 4.30 24.26
C ASP A 30 10.32 4.30 22.74
N TRP A 31 9.87 5.45 22.26
CA TRP A 31 9.55 5.68 20.86
C TRP A 31 10.10 7.01 20.35
N GLN A 32 10.21 7.10 19.05
CA GLN A 32 10.51 8.30 18.28
C GLN A 32 9.43 8.45 17.18
N LEU A 33 8.87 9.64 17.05
CA LEU A 33 7.96 9.97 15.94
C LEU A 33 8.68 10.90 14.97
N ILE A 34 8.81 10.47 13.73
CA ILE A 34 9.42 11.24 12.66
C ILE A 34 8.30 11.68 11.72
N CYS A 35 7.94 12.96 11.78
CA CYS A 35 6.96 13.58 10.89
C CYS A 35 7.67 14.16 9.68
N ILE A 36 7.36 13.67 8.50
CA ILE A 36 7.98 14.12 7.25
C ILE A 36 6.96 14.97 6.49
N ASP A 37 7.09 16.29 6.53
CA ASP A 37 6.28 17.20 5.75
C ASP A 37 6.72 17.19 4.28
N ASP A 38 5.88 16.63 3.43
CA ASP A 38 6.11 16.51 1.98
C ASP A 38 5.64 17.78 1.23
N CYS A 39 6.05 18.95 1.73
CA CYS A 39 5.71 20.27 1.19
C CYS A 39 4.21 20.58 1.27
N SER A 40 3.60 20.43 2.45
CA SER A 40 2.20 20.79 2.71
C SER A 40 1.93 22.27 2.50
N THR A 41 0.73 22.59 2.03
CA THR A 41 0.25 23.95 1.75
C THR A 41 -0.90 24.39 2.67
N ASP A 42 -1.33 23.48 3.55
CA ASP A 42 -2.30 23.74 4.63
C ASP A 42 -1.57 23.98 5.97
N GLY A 43 -2.25 23.94 7.09
CA GLY A 43 -1.66 24.13 8.42
C GLY A 43 -0.88 22.93 8.97
N SER A 44 -0.61 21.86 8.18
CA SER A 44 0.02 20.63 8.66
C SER A 44 1.41 20.87 9.27
N LEU A 45 2.27 21.65 8.58
CA LEU A 45 3.63 21.93 9.07
C LEU A 45 3.62 22.68 10.42
N ASP A 46 2.70 23.65 10.59
CA ASP A 46 2.59 24.41 11.84
C ASP A 46 2.13 23.50 13.00
N ILE A 47 1.25 22.55 12.70
CA ILE A 47 0.80 21.54 13.68
C ILE A 47 1.99 20.69 14.13
N ILE A 48 2.76 20.12 13.19
CA ILE A 48 3.92 19.28 13.53
C ILE A 48 4.91 20.05 14.38
N ASN A 49 5.25 21.29 13.98
CA ASN A 49 6.20 22.14 14.69
C ASN A 49 5.76 22.42 16.14
N ARG A 50 4.47 22.63 16.39
CA ARG A 50 3.94 22.82 17.76
C ARG A 50 4.13 21.59 18.63
N TYR A 51 3.86 20.38 18.10
CA TYR A 51 4.06 19.15 18.85
C TYR A 51 5.54 18.86 19.07
N ALA A 52 6.40 19.07 18.07
CA ALA A 52 7.85 18.90 18.22
C ALA A 52 8.48 19.88 19.22
N ALA A 53 7.95 21.08 19.36
CA ALA A 53 8.38 22.03 20.39
C ALA A 53 8.00 21.59 21.82
N SER A 54 6.98 20.74 21.97
CA SER A 54 6.49 20.25 23.28
C SER A 54 7.03 18.88 23.68
N ASP A 55 7.51 18.06 22.73
CA ASP A 55 8.05 16.71 23.00
C ASP A 55 9.27 16.43 22.13
N SER A 56 10.43 16.27 22.76
CA SER A 56 11.72 16.04 22.09
C SER A 56 11.83 14.70 21.34
N ARG A 57 10.87 13.78 21.54
CA ARG A 57 10.78 12.52 20.79
C ARG A 57 10.18 12.69 19.38
N ILE A 58 9.66 13.88 19.08
CA ILE A 58 9.08 14.21 17.76
C ILE A 58 10.13 14.94 16.94
N THR A 59 10.49 14.37 15.80
CA THR A 59 11.43 14.94 14.84
C THR A 59 10.66 15.42 13.60
N VAL A 60 11.00 16.62 13.11
CA VAL A 60 10.41 17.19 11.89
C VAL A 60 11.42 17.12 10.76
N VAL A 61 11.02 16.49 9.66
CA VAL A 61 11.76 16.49 8.39
C VAL A 61 10.91 17.23 7.36
N ARG A 62 11.49 18.13 6.58
CA ARG A 62 10.77 18.88 5.56
C ARG A 62 11.37 18.65 4.19
N ASN A 63 10.56 18.19 3.24
CA ASN A 63 10.93 18.13 1.83
C ASN A 63 10.75 19.50 1.15
N ALA A 64 11.63 19.81 0.20
CA ALA A 64 11.57 21.07 -0.54
C ALA A 64 10.41 21.11 -1.56
N GLU A 65 9.93 19.92 -1.97
CA GLU A 65 8.82 19.74 -2.91
C GLU A 65 8.04 18.47 -2.57
N ASN A 66 6.80 18.35 -3.04
CA ASN A 66 6.02 17.13 -2.87
C ASN A 66 6.57 15.99 -3.76
N GLN A 67 7.21 15.03 -3.14
CA GLN A 67 7.85 13.87 -3.79
C GLN A 67 7.04 12.58 -3.70
N GLY A 68 5.99 12.56 -2.87
CA GLY A 68 5.16 11.39 -2.60
C GLY A 68 5.62 10.57 -1.40
N GLN A 69 4.71 9.74 -0.92
CA GLN A 69 4.78 9.04 0.37
C GLN A 69 6.04 8.16 0.53
N ALA A 70 6.41 7.40 -0.49
CA ALA A 70 7.58 6.51 -0.43
C ALA A 70 8.89 7.28 -0.25
N LYS A 71 9.10 8.36 -1.02
CA LYS A 71 10.29 9.21 -0.88
C LYS A 71 10.31 9.94 0.45
N ALA A 72 9.15 10.44 0.91
CA ALA A 72 9.03 11.06 2.22
C ALA A 72 9.41 10.07 3.33
N ARG A 73 8.89 8.84 3.30
CA ARG A 73 9.27 7.80 4.27
C ARG A 73 10.76 7.44 4.19
N ASN A 74 11.36 7.38 2.99
CA ASN A 74 12.79 7.16 2.82
C ASN A 74 13.64 8.29 3.43
N ALA A 75 13.21 9.55 3.32
CA ALA A 75 13.85 10.67 4.00
C ALA A 75 13.75 10.51 5.53
N GLY A 76 12.59 10.11 6.04
CA GLY A 76 12.38 9.82 7.47
C GLY A 76 13.24 8.68 7.99
N LEU A 77 13.45 7.62 7.21
CA LEU A 77 14.30 6.48 7.61
C LEU A 77 15.74 6.87 7.95
N LEU A 78 16.26 7.94 7.39
CA LEU A 78 17.60 8.46 7.71
C LEU A 78 17.71 9.00 9.14
N HIS A 79 16.59 9.35 9.77
CA HIS A 79 16.49 9.86 11.13
C HIS A 79 15.99 8.81 12.13
N ALA A 80 15.60 7.63 11.66
CA ALA A 80 15.13 6.55 12.53
C ALA A 80 16.32 5.90 13.24
N ASP A 81 16.26 5.78 14.57
CA ASP A 81 17.30 5.17 15.42
C ASP A 81 16.77 3.99 16.26
N GLY A 82 15.48 3.66 16.14
CA GLY A 82 14.85 2.54 16.82
C GLY A 82 15.25 1.18 16.24
N GLU A 83 15.23 0.16 17.09
CA GLU A 83 15.41 -1.24 16.71
C GLU A 83 14.24 -1.78 15.89
N ILE A 84 13.06 -1.19 16.08
CA ILE A 84 11.83 -1.46 15.37
C ILE A 84 11.46 -0.20 14.59
N VAL A 85 11.04 -0.37 13.35
CA VAL A 85 10.49 0.72 12.51
C VAL A 85 9.07 0.36 12.10
N THR A 86 8.19 1.34 12.14
CA THR A 86 6.81 1.23 11.63
C THR A 86 6.40 2.50 10.93
N MET A 87 5.32 2.45 10.18
CA MET A 87 4.67 3.63 9.61
C MET A 87 3.34 3.89 10.31
N LEU A 88 2.95 5.15 10.38
CA LEU A 88 1.62 5.60 10.74
C LEU A 88 1.20 6.69 9.75
N ASP A 89 0.14 6.46 9.00
CA ASP A 89 -0.36 7.46 8.07
C ASP A 89 -0.95 8.65 8.82
N SER A 90 -0.75 9.85 8.28
CA SER A 90 -1.06 11.10 8.97
C SER A 90 -2.56 11.37 9.17
N ASP A 91 -3.43 10.57 8.55
CA ASP A 91 -4.89 10.56 8.69
C ASP A 91 -5.41 9.40 9.55
N ASP A 92 -4.52 8.52 10.05
CA ASP A 92 -4.81 7.35 10.85
C ASP A 92 -4.38 7.52 12.31
N TRP A 93 -4.65 6.51 13.17
CA TRP A 93 -4.19 6.47 14.56
C TRP A 93 -4.08 5.05 15.09
N ILE A 94 -3.40 4.89 16.24
CA ILE A 94 -3.19 3.60 16.90
C ILE A 94 -3.80 3.59 18.31
N ALA A 95 -4.17 2.40 18.80
CA ALA A 95 -4.66 2.24 20.18
C ALA A 95 -3.56 2.54 21.20
N PRO A 96 -3.87 3.00 22.43
CA PRO A 96 -2.89 3.42 23.43
C PRO A 96 -1.87 2.33 23.83
N ASP A 97 -2.21 1.05 23.69
CA ASP A 97 -1.38 -0.11 24.03
C ASP A 97 -0.74 -0.77 22.79
N ALA A 98 -0.83 -0.12 21.62
CA ALA A 98 -0.42 -0.75 20.37
C ALA A 98 1.09 -1.01 20.31
N LEU A 99 1.91 -0.02 20.65
CA LEU A 99 3.37 -0.19 20.63
C LEU A 99 3.86 -1.21 21.67
N GLU A 100 3.24 -1.26 22.86
CA GLU A 100 3.53 -2.24 23.87
C GLU A 100 3.32 -3.67 23.36
N LYS A 101 2.18 -3.92 22.69
CA LYS A 101 1.85 -5.22 22.09
C LYS A 101 2.80 -5.60 20.95
N ILE A 102 3.18 -4.63 20.13
CA ILE A 102 4.17 -4.83 19.06
C ILE A 102 5.53 -5.22 19.65
N VAL A 103 6.03 -4.46 20.63
CA VAL A 103 7.32 -4.74 21.28
C VAL A 103 7.29 -6.10 21.98
N ALA A 104 6.22 -6.43 22.70
CA ALA A 104 6.06 -7.72 23.36
C ALA A 104 6.14 -8.91 22.38
N ALA A 105 5.59 -8.76 21.17
CA ALA A 105 5.68 -9.80 20.14
C ALA A 105 7.13 -10.03 19.69
N PHE A 106 7.93 -8.97 19.51
CA PHE A 106 9.35 -9.09 19.15
C PHE A 106 10.21 -9.64 20.27
N GLU A 107 9.92 -9.28 21.54
CA GLU A 107 10.64 -9.78 22.73
C GLU A 107 10.30 -11.25 23.00
N GLY A 108 9.06 -11.65 22.76
CA GLY A 108 8.59 -13.03 22.96
C GLY A 108 9.21 -14.04 21.99
N ASN A 109 9.66 -13.61 20.81
CA ASN A 109 10.32 -14.47 19.84
C ASN A 109 11.30 -13.71 18.96
N ARG A 110 12.60 -14.00 19.14
CA ARG A 110 13.68 -13.33 18.39
C ARG A 110 13.71 -13.62 16.89
N ASP A 111 13.03 -14.68 16.43
CA ASP A 111 12.93 -15.01 15.00
C ASP A 111 11.87 -14.17 14.27
N ILE A 112 11.03 -13.44 15.01
CA ILE A 112 10.06 -12.52 14.40
C ILE A 112 10.80 -11.28 13.92
N ASP A 113 10.70 -11.02 12.62
CA ASP A 113 11.28 -9.84 11.99
C ASP A 113 10.22 -8.83 11.57
N CYS A 114 8.94 -9.26 11.48
CA CYS A 114 7.80 -8.41 11.14
C CYS A 114 6.57 -8.79 11.98
N VAL A 115 5.81 -7.78 12.43
CA VAL A 115 4.57 -7.95 13.22
C VAL A 115 3.47 -7.10 12.61
N LEU A 116 2.38 -7.72 12.16
CA LEU A 116 1.21 -7.01 11.64
C LEU A 116 0.35 -6.48 12.80
N PHE A 117 -0.19 -5.29 12.58
CA PHE A 117 -1.21 -4.73 13.46
C PHE A 117 -2.56 -5.43 13.28
N ASP A 118 -3.47 -5.29 14.24
CA ASP A 118 -4.89 -5.59 14.09
C ASP A 118 -5.55 -4.40 13.39
N LEU A 119 -5.66 -4.47 12.05
CA LEU A 119 -6.11 -3.37 11.20
C LEU A 119 -7.63 -3.23 11.26
N GLN A 120 -8.09 -2.04 11.68
CA GLN A 120 -9.49 -1.67 11.79
C GLN A 120 -9.85 -0.60 10.75
N LEU A 121 -10.74 -0.91 9.82
CA LEU A 121 -11.27 0.04 8.84
C LEU A 121 -12.30 0.94 9.53
N TYR A 122 -11.98 2.21 9.70
CA TYR A 122 -12.82 3.17 10.41
C TYR A 122 -13.59 4.06 9.43
N TYR A 123 -14.89 3.94 9.39
CA TYR A 123 -15.79 4.77 8.59
C TYR A 123 -16.47 5.87 9.44
N SER A 124 -16.85 5.54 10.69
CA SER A 124 -17.42 6.45 11.69
C SER A 124 -17.26 5.84 13.08
N PRO A 125 -17.57 6.58 14.17
CA PRO A 125 -17.56 6.02 15.53
C PRO A 125 -18.42 4.76 15.69
N ASP A 126 -19.50 4.65 14.92
CA ASP A 126 -20.46 3.55 14.97
C ASP A 126 -20.20 2.49 13.88
N ASP A 127 -19.23 2.71 12.99
CA ASP A 127 -18.88 1.78 11.89
C ASP A 127 -17.37 1.58 11.83
N VAL A 128 -16.90 0.59 12.58
CA VAL A 128 -15.50 0.13 12.59
C VAL A 128 -15.50 -1.36 12.25
N ARG A 129 -14.77 -1.72 11.22
CA ARG A 129 -14.74 -3.08 10.67
C ARG A 129 -13.34 -3.65 10.70
N PRO A 130 -13.12 -4.86 11.22
CA PRO A 130 -11.80 -5.49 11.16
C PRO A 130 -11.41 -5.83 9.72
N TYR A 131 -10.14 -5.71 9.40
CA TYR A 131 -9.59 -6.30 8.19
C TYR A 131 -9.44 -7.81 8.40
N HIS A 132 -9.99 -8.61 7.50
CA HIS A 132 -9.94 -10.06 7.60
C HIS A 132 -8.69 -10.63 6.92
N ASN A 133 -7.65 -10.89 7.71
CA ASN A 133 -6.50 -11.65 7.22
C ASN A 133 -6.88 -13.13 7.00
N ALA A 134 -6.31 -13.75 5.98
CA ALA A 134 -6.52 -15.17 5.69
C ALA A 134 -5.95 -16.09 6.79
N VAL A 135 -4.98 -15.59 7.55
CA VAL A 135 -4.34 -16.30 8.68
C VAL A 135 -4.19 -15.35 9.87
N SER A 136 -4.13 -15.91 11.08
CA SER A 136 -3.94 -15.17 12.33
C SER A 136 -2.80 -15.71 13.21
N HIS A 137 -2.06 -16.72 12.71
CA HIS A 137 -0.90 -17.30 13.40
C HIS A 137 0.40 -16.88 12.73
N THR A 138 1.50 -16.99 13.44
CA THR A 138 2.83 -16.69 12.91
C THR A 138 3.17 -17.59 11.73
N VAL A 139 3.58 -16.98 10.62
CA VAL A 139 3.97 -17.66 9.38
C VAL A 139 5.44 -17.37 9.04
N THR A 140 6.00 -18.10 8.08
CA THR A 140 7.30 -17.76 7.51
C THR A 140 7.22 -16.50 6.67
N GLY A 141 8.33 -15.78 6.50
CA GLY A 141 8.36 -14.58 5.65
C GLY A 141 7.95 -14.89 4.20
N TYR A 142 8.38 -16.04 3.66
CA TYR A 142 7.97 -16.47 2.32
C TYR A 142 6.46 -16.71 2.20
N GLU A 143 5.84 -17.33 3.21
CA GLU A 143 4.39 -17.53 3.25
C GLU A 143 3.65 -16.18 3.36
N ALA A 144 4.12 -15.25 4.18
CA ALA A 144 3.57 -13.89 4.27
C ALA A 144 3.70 -13.15 2.93
N PHE A 145 4.85 -13.28 2.24
CA PHE A 145 5.02 -12.76 0.89
C PHE A 145 3.95 -13.30 -0.06
N ARG A 146 3.74 -14.61 -0.12
CA ARG A 146 2.72 -15.23 -0.97
C ARG A 146 1.32 -14.71 -0.66
N LEU A 147 0.94 -14.66 0.61
CA LEU A 147 -0.36 -14.14 1.05
C LEU A 147 -0.54 -12.65 0.69
N SER A 148 0.55 -11.88 0.62
CA SER A 148 0.50 -10.46 0.27
C SER A 148 0.32 -10.20 -1.23
N ILE A 149 0.60 -11.15 -2.12
CA ILE A 149 0.45 -10.97 -3.58
C ILE A 149 -0.96 -10.50 -3.92
N ALA A 150 -1.97 -11.16 -3.38
CA ALA A 150 -3.39 -10.85 -3.59
C ALA A 150 -4.07 -10.21 -2.36
N TRP A 151 -3.27 -9.61 -1.45
CA TRP A 151 -3.75 -8.94 -0.23
C TRP A 151 -4.63 -9.84 0.66
N GLN A 152 -4.26 -11.10 0.79
CA GLN A 152 -4.86 -12.01 1.76
C GLN A 152 -4.43 -11.67 3.20
N ILE A 153 -3.33 -10.94 3.36
CA ILE A 153 -2.92 -10.23 4.56
C ILE A 153 -2.58 -8.78 4.18
N HIS A 154 -2.78 -7.83 5.11
CA HIS A 154 -2.54 -6.41 4.84
C HIS A 154 -1.06 -6.01 4.99
N GLY A 155 -0.73 -4.77 4.58
CA GLY A 155 0.61 -4.18 4.62
C GLY A 155 0.83 -3.17 5.75
N VAL A 156 0.09 -3.24 6.86
CA VAL A 156 0.29 -2.37 8.03
C VAL A 156 1.00 -3.17 9.12
N TYR A 157 2.28 -2.89 9.32
CA TYR A 157 3.17 -3.69 10.17
C TYR A 157 4.28 -2.83 10.81
N ALA A 158 4.90 -3.39 11.85
CA ALA A 158 6.19 -2.98 12.34
C ALA A 158 7.23 -4.05 11.99
N ALA A 159 8.46 -3.67 11.66
CA ALA A 159 9.53 -4.61 11.37
C ALA A 159 10.83 -4.23 12.07
N ARG A 160 11.71 -5.20 12.28
CA ARG A 160 13.08 -4.94 12.73
C ARG A 160 13.78 -4.02 11.74
N ARG A 161 14.59 -3.10 12.25
CA ARG A 161 15.32 -2.13 11.43
C ARG A 161 16.10 -2.77 10.29
N GLN A 162 16.74 -3.91 10.51
CA GLN A 162 17.50 -4.64 9.50
C GLN A 162 16.68 -4.98 8.24
N VAL A 163 15.35 -5.11 8.34
CA VAL A 163 14.46 -5.35 7.19
C VAL A 163 14.39 -4.10 6.32
N TYR A 164 14.24 -2.92 6.94
CA TYR A 164 14.26 -1.63 6.25
C TYR A 164 15.65 -1.25 5.70
N ASP A 165 16.73 -1.64 6.39
CA ASP A 165 18.10 -1.41 5.92
C ASP A 165 18.37 -2.22 4.64
N LYS A 166 17.74 -3.39 4.50
CA LYS A 166 17.87 -4.27 3.34
C LYS A 166 17.02 -3.79 2.16
N HIS A 167 15.77 -3.41 2.40
CA HIS A 167 14.87 -2.83 1.40
C HIS A 167 14.22 -1.56 1.94
N ARG A 168 14.57 -0.41 1.35
CA ARG A 168 13.90 0.87 1.59
C ARG A 168 12.56 0.89 0.85
N TYR A 169 11.76 1.93 1.11
CA TYR A 169 10.52 2.10 0.36
C TYR A 169 10.80 2.23 -1.14
N ASP A 170 10.08 1.45 -1.94
CA ASP A 170 10.11 1.56 -3.40
C ASP A 170 9.51 2.92 -3.81
N ASP A 171 10.34 3.79 -4.35
CA ASP A 171 9.98 5.13 -4.80
C ASP A 171 9.91 5.27 -6.32
N SER A 172 9.88 4.15 -7.02
CA SER A 172 9.80 4.08 -8.49
C SER A 172 8.49 4.68 -9.04
N CYS A 173 7.45 4.75 -8.22
CA CYS A 173 6.17 5.36 -8.53
C CYS A 173 5.74 6.32 -7.41
N ARG A 174 4.95 7.34 -7.76
CA ARG A 174 4.46 8.33 -6.79
C ARG A 174 3.43 7.76 -5.81
N SER A 175 2.76 6.67 -6.17
CA SER A 175 1.76 5.97 -5.35
C SER A 175 1.75 4.49 -5.68
N HIS A 176 1.34 3.64 -4.73
CA HIS A 176 1.27 2.17 -4.84
C HIS A 176 2.61 1.43 -4.91
N SER A 177 3.76 2.12 -4.93
CA SER A 177 5.06 1.44 -4.90
C SER A 177 5.47 0.99 -3.50
N ASP A 178 4.93 1.60 -2.46
CA ASP A 178 5.05 1.16 -1.07
C ASP A 178 4.48 -0.25 -0.84
N ASP A 179 3.48 -0.65 -1.62
CA ASP A 179 2.97 -2.02 -1.66
C ASP A 179 4.07 -3.05 -2.03
N ASN A 180 4.98 -2.68 -2.93
CA ASN A 180 6.12 -3.53 -3.29
C ASN A 180 7.08 -3.73 -2.12
N THR A 181 7.35 -2.64 -1.39
CA THR A 181 8.19 -2.68 -0.18
C THR A 181 7.65 -3.68 0.84
N THR A 182 6.35 -3.68 1.09
CA THR A 182 5.69 -4.64 1.99
C THR A 182 6.01 -6.08 1.60
N ARG A 183 5.94 -6.40 0.30
CA ARG A 183 6.21 -7.75 -0.21
C ARG A 183 7.65 -8.17 -0.02
N PHE A 184 8.60 -7.26 -0.26
CA PHE A 184 10.02 -7.52 0.01
C PHE A 184 10.32 -7.62 1.50
N HIS A 185 9.71 -6.78 2.35
CA HIS A 185 9.88 -6.88 3.80
C HIS A 185 9.38 -8.22 4.34
N TYR A 186 8.25 -8.73 3.83
CA TYR A 186 7.81 -10.08 4.20
C TYR A 186 8.78 -11.16 3.70
N LEU A 187 9.20 -11.10 2.42
CA LEU A 187 10.14 -12.05 1.83
C LEU A 187 11.50 -12.06 2.55
N ASP A 188 11.93 -10.94 3.11
CA ASP A 188 13.18 -10.80 3.85
C ASP A 188 13.07 -11.18 5.33
N SER A 189 11.85 -11.31 5.85
CA SER A 189 11.60 -11.71 7.23
C SER A 189 11.76 -13.21 7.40
N ARG A 190 12.36 -13.65 8.52
CA ARG A 190 12.36 -15.07 8.91
C ARG A 190 10.95 -15.52 9.28
N LYS A 191 10.29 -14.74 10.14
CA LYS A 191 8.91 -14.96 10.57
C LYS A 191 8.13 -13.65 10.61
N VAL A 192 6.85 -13.75 10.26
CA VAL A 192 5.86 -12.67 10.32
C VAL A 192 4.77 -13.08 11.31
N ALA A 193 4.57 -12.28 12.34
CA ALA A 193 3.57 -12.51 13.37
C ALA A 193 2.37 -11.56 13.22
N PHE A 194 1.26 -11.94 13.85
CA PHE A 194 0.05 -11.13 13.95
C PHE A 194 -0.14 -10.73 15.41
N SER A 195 -0.46 -9.47 15.65
CA SER A 195 -0.69 -8.94 16.99
C SER A 195 -2.14 -8.49 17.19
N THR A 196 -2.50 -8.20 18.43
CA THR A 196 -3.77 -7.54 18.78
C THR A 196 -3.60 -6.02 18.93
N ALA A 197 -2.48 -5.48 18.47
CA ALA A 197 -2.18 -4.05 18.46
C ALA A 197 -3.06 -3.34 17.42
N ARG A 198 -4.06 -2.59 17.85
CA ARG A 198 -5.01 -1.98 16.92
C ARG A 198 -4.43 -0.78 16.20
N TYR A 199 -4.60 -0.78 14.88
CA TYR A 199 -4.34 0.33 13.98
C TYR A 199 -5.68 0.71 13.32
N TYR A 200 -6.08 1.97 13.42
CA TYR A 200 -7.32 2.46 12.84
C TYR A 200 -7.05 3.17 11.52
N TYR A 201 -7.44 2.54 10.44
CA TYR A 201 -7.32 3.05 9.07
C TYR A 201 -8.59 3.81 8.69
N ARG A 202 -8.47 5.14 8.61
CA ARG A 202 -9.60 6.03 8.31
C ARG A 202 -10.03 5.93 6.86
N GLN A 203 -11.32 5.73 6.66
CA GLN A 203 -11.95 5.70 5.34
C GLN A 203 -12.61 7.04 5.05
N HIS A 204 -12.07 7.85 4.14
CA HIS A 204 -12.63 9.14 3.76
C HIS A 204 -12.43 9.43 2.27
N ALA A 205 -13.25 10.35 1.71
CA ALA A 205 -13.28 10.63 0.27
C ALA A 205 -11.98 11.24 -0.28
N ALA A 206 -11.17 11.90 0.57
CA ALA A 206 -9.90 12.50 0.18
C ALA A 206 -8.71 11.51 0.23
N SER A 207 -8.93 10.25 0.66
CA SER A 207 -7.88 9.22 0.65
C SER A 207 -7.34 9.00 -0.76
N CYS A 208 -6.01 8.86 -0.90
CA CYS A 208 -5.35 8.65 -2.20
C CYS A 208 -5.95 7.47 -2.98
N THR A 209 -6.47 6.47 -2.29
CA THR A 209 -7.10 5.29 -2.88
C THR A 209 -8.47 5.59 -3.51
N HIS A 210 -9.12 6.71 -3.16
CA HIS A 210 -10.43 7.11 -3.67
C HIS A 210 -10.37 8.19 -4.76
N VAL A 211 -9.28 8.95 -4.82
CA VAL A 211 -9.14 10.02 -5.81
C VAL A 211 -9.05 9.44 -7.23
N PHE A 212 -9.92 9.94 -8.14
CA PHE A 212 -9.89 9.58 -9.55
C PHE A 212 -8.81 10.36 -10.29
N GLY A 213 -7.99 9.67 -11.09
CA GLY A 213 -6.95 10.30 -11.90
C GLY A 213 -5.92 9.31 -12.44
N MET A 214 -4.84 9.84 -13.05
CA MET A 214 -3.74 9.03 -13.57
C MET A 214 -3.00 8.23 -12.49
N GLN A 215 -3.02 8.69 -11.23
CA GLN A 215 -2.41 7.98 -10.10
C GLN A 215 -2.95 6.55 -9.92
N ARG A 216 -4.21 6.29 -10.31
CA ARG A 216 -4.79 4.93 -10.30
C ARG A 216 -4.06 3.94 -11.21
N PHE A 217 -3.38 4.45 -12.24
CA PHE A 217 -2.62 3.62 -13.17
C PHE A 217 -1.19 3.36 -12.68
N ASN A 218 -0.72 4.07 -11.65
CA ASN A 218 0.60 3.81 -11.04
C ASN A 218 0.70 2.39 -10.48
N LEU A 219 -0.40 1.81 -10.01
CA LEU A 219 -0.45 0.41 -9.58
C LEU A 219 0.04 -0.55 -10.68
N LEU A 220 -0.30 -0.29 -11.94
CA LEU A 220 0.16 -1.15 -13.05
C LEU A 220 1.68 -1.07 -13.22
N VAL A 221 2.24 0.14 -13.06
CA VAL A 221 3.70 0.37 -13.15
C VAL A 221 4.40 -0.26 -11.95
N ALA A 222 3.85 -0.07 -10.75
CA ALA A 222 4.38 -0.66 -9.53
C ALA A 222 4.42 -2.20 -9.63
N LEU A 223 3.35 -2.83 -10.09
CA LEU A 223 3.27 -4.29 -10.27
C LEU A 223 4.23 -4.80 -11.37
N GLU A 224 4.48 -4.02 -12.42
CA GLU A 224 5.48 -4.34 -13.44
C GLU A 224 6.89 -4.33 -12.84
N ASN A 225 7.21 -3.29 -12.05
CA ASN A 225 8.49 -3.19 -11.36
C ASN A 225 8.67 -4.35 -10.37
N LEU A 226 7.65 -4.63 -9.54
CA LEU A 226 7.67 -5.77 -8.63
C LEU A 226 7.98 -7.08 -9.35
N ARG A 227 7.30 -7.36 -10.46
CA ARG A 227 7.50 -8.60 -11.23
C ARG A 227 8.95 -8.75 -11.69
N ARG A 228 9.53 -7.65 -12.21
CA ARG A 228 10.90 -7.62 -12.68
C ARG A 228 11.91 -7.79 -11.54
N GLU A 229 11.68 -7.14 -10.41
CA GLU A 229 12.57 -7.19 -9.25
C GLU A 229 12.55 -8.56 -8.59
N LEU A 230 11.38 -9.18 -8.44
CA LEU A 230 11.26 -10.54 -7.90
C LEU A 230 11.89 -11.60 -8.80
N GLU A 231 11.81 -11.40 -10.13
CA GLU A 231 12.50 -12.29 -11.09
C GLU A 231 14.03 -12.15 -10.99
N ALA A 232 14.54 -10.93 -10.82
CA ALA A 232 15.96 -10.66 -10.62
C ALA A 232 16.47 -11.14 -9.26
N ASP A 233 15.65 -11.08 -8.22
CA ASP A 233 15.97 -11.58 -6.87
C ASP A 233 16.20 -13.11 -6.87
N GLY A 234 15.44 -13.85 -7.65
CA GLY A 234 15.61 -15.30 -7.87
C GLY A 234 15.16 -16.19 -6.70
N ARG A 235 14.72 -15.65 -5.56
CA ARG A 235 14.24 -16.45 -4.41
C ARG A 235 12.81 -16.94 -4.59
N VAL A 236 12.05 -16.30 -5.49
CA VAL A 236 10.61 -16.54 -5.66
C VAL A 236 10.37 -17.67 -6.65
N ALA A 237 9.56 -18.64 -6.26
CA ALA A 237 9.22 -19.78 -7.11
C ALA A 237 8.46 -19.34 -8.38
N ALA A 238 8.67 -20.04 -9.49
CA ALA A 238 7.98 -19.76 -10.75
C ALA A 238 6.43 -19.87 -10.62
N SER A 239 5.92 -20.69 -9.69
CA SER A 239 4.49 -20.76 -9.37
C SER A 239 3.95 -19.43 -8.83
N ASP A 240 4.70 -18.77 -7.93
CA ASP A 240 4.28 -17.55 -7.28
C ASP A 240 4.43 -16.33 -8.21
N LEU A 241 5.43 -16.36 -9.10
CA LEU A 241 5.52 -15.39 -10.19
C LEU A 241 4.32 -15.50 -11.15
N ARG A 242 3.82 -16.70 -11.41
CA ARG A 242 2.58 -16.90 -12.20
C ARG A 242 1.34 -16.39 -11.47
N GLU A 243 1.26 -16.57 -10.15
CA GLU A 243 0.18 -15.98 -9.34
C GLU A 243 0.21 -14.45 -9.39
N LEU A 244 1.40 -13.86 -9.30
CA LEU A 244 1.58 -12.43 -9.51
C LEU A 244 1.16 -11.98 -10.92
N ASP A 245 1.47 -12.75 -11.97
CA ASP A 245 1.04 -12.42 -13.33
C ASP A 245 -0.48 -12.51 -13.48
N LEU A 246 -1.16 -13.44 -12.80
CA LEU A 246 -2.62 -13.48 -12.72
C LEU A 246 -3.17 -12.23 -12.02
N TYR A 247 -2.59 -11.82 -10.90
CA TYR A 247 -2.97 -10.60 -10.19
C TYR A 247 -2.73 -9.36 -11.06
N ARG A 248 -1.60 -9.27 -11.75
CA ARG A 248 -1.29 -8.19 -12.71
C ARG A 248 -2.33 -8.14 -13.84
N TRP A 249 -2.69 -9.31 -14.38
CA TRP A 249 -3.71 -9.39 -15.44
C TRP A 249 -5.06 -8.83 -15.00
N HIS A 250 -5.54 -9.21 -13.81
CA HIS A 250 -6.79 -8.69 -13.26
C HIS A 250 -6.74 -7.16 -13.05
N ASN A 251 -5.58 -6.62 -12.65
CA ASN A 251 -5.41 -5.17 -12.50
C ASN A 251 -5.40 -4.44 -13.85
N VAL A 252 -4.80 -5.01 -14.90
CA VAL A 252 -4.88 -4.46 -16.26
C VAL A 252 -6.34 -4.38 -16.73
N GLN A 253 -7.13 -5.43 -16.48
CA GLN A 253 -8.56 -5.44 -16.83
C GLN A 253 -9.34 -4.42 -16.02
N GLY A 254 -9.12 -4.36 -14.70
CA GLY A 254 -9.78 -3.37 -13.84
C GLY A 254 -9.47 -1.93 -14.25
N ALA A 255 -8.20 -1.64 -14.58
CA ALA A 255 -7.78 -0.33 -15.07
C ALA A 255 -8.38 -0.01 -16.45
N TYR A 256 -8.53 -1.01 -17.33
CA TYR A 256 -9.20 -0.82 -18.61
C TYR A 256 -10.68 -0.48 -18.42
N MET A 257 -11.39 -1.21 -17.55
CA MET A 257 -12.81 -0.95 -17.24
C MET A 257 -13.00 0.45 -16.65
N LEU A 258 -12.15 0.85 -15.70
CA LEU A 258 -12.15 2.20 -15.13
C LEU A 258 -11.92 3.27 -16.21
N TYR A 259 -10.91 3.07 -17.07
CA TYR A 259 -10.65 3.96 -18.19
C TYR A 259 -11.86 4.06 -19.11
N TYR A 260 -12.47 2.93 -19.52
CA TYR A 260 -13.64 2.94 -20.40
C TYR A 260 -14.82 3.68 -19.79
N ALA A 261 -15.13 3.40 -18.52
CA ALA A 261 -16.26 4.01 -17.81
C ALA A 261 -16.09 5.53 -17.67
N ARG A 262 -14.87 5.99 -17.35
CA ARG A 262 -14.61 7.39 -17.00
C ARG A 262 -13.76 8.16 -18.03
N ARG A 263 -13.52 7.63 -19.24
CA ARG A 263 -12.62 8.23 -20.24
C ARG A 263 -12.96 9.67 -20.63
N ARG A 264 -14.23 10.08 -20.49
CA ARG A 264 -14.67 11.46 -20.79
C ARG A 264 -14.23 12.47 -19.72
N GLN A 265 -13.96 12.01 -18.50
CA GLN A 265 -13.52 12.83 -17.38
C GLN A 265 -11.99 13.09 -17.42
N PHE A 266 -11.22 12.29 -18.14
CA PHE A 266 -9.78 12.52 -18.31
C PHE A 266 -9.50 13.67 -19.27
N PRO A 267 -8.54 14.56 -18.96
CA PRO A 267 -7.96 15.48 -19.94
C PRO A 267 -7.43 14.74 -21.18
N PRO A 268 -7.39 15.38 -22.36
CA PRO A 268 -6.91 14.71 -23.59
C PRO A 268 -5.50 14.15 -23.49
N SER A 269 -4.59 14.82 -22.76
CA SER A 269 -3.22 14.34 -22.47
C SER A 269 -3.24 13.03 -21.70
N ASP A 270 -4.04 12.97 -20.64
CA ASP A 270 -4.11 11.81 -19.75
C ASP A 270 -4.80 10.63 -20.42
N ARG A 271 -5.78 10.89 -21.27
CA ARG A 271 -6.38 9.84 -22.13
C ARG A 271 -5.34 9.14 -23.01
N ARG A 272 -4.39 9.91 -23.58
CA ARG A 272 -3.31 9.33 -24.41
C ARG A 272 -2.35 8.52 -23.54
N LYS A 273 -1.94 9.06 -22.38
CA LYS A 273 -1.06 8.37 -21.43
C LYS A 273 -1.70 7.06 -20.92
N ALA A 274 -2.95 7.11 -20.46
CA ALA A 274 -3.67 5.93 -19.99
C ALA A 274 -3.77 4.84 -21.06
N LYS A 275 -4.13 5.21 -22.31
CA LYS A 275 -4.17 4.25 -23.43
C LYS A 275 -2.81 3.63 -23.72
N SER A 276 -1.74 4.44 -23.72
CA SER A 276 -0.38 3.96 -23.96
C SER A 276 0.02 2.95 -22.88
N LEU A 277 -0.18 3.31 -21.63
CA LEU A 277 0.14 2.46 -20.49
C LEU A 277 -0.66 1.15 -20.49
N LEU A 278 -1.97 1.21 -20.72
CA LEU A 278 -2.80 0.00 -20.83
C LEU A 278 -2.34 -0.93 -21.95
N ARG A 279 -1.92 -0.40 -23.11
CA ARG A 279 -1.35 -1.22 -24.20
C ARG A 279 -0.03 -1.87 -23.79
N GLN A 280 0.86 -1.11 -23.18
CA GLN A 280 2.13 -1.60 -22.67
C GLN A 280 1.93 -2.73 -21.66
N MET A 281 1.13 -2.50 -20.62
CA MET A 281 0.87 -3.49 -19.58
C MET A 281 0.15 -4.73 -20.12
N TYR A 282 -0.82 -4.55 -21.02
CA TYR A 282 -1.45 -5.66 -21.74
C TYR A 282 -0.43 -6.53 -22.49
N SER A 283 0.59 -5.92 -23.10
CA SER A 283 1.63 -6.66 -23.84
C SER A 283 2.60 -7.36 -22.89
N ASN A 284 2.97 -6.72 -21.79
CA ASN A 284 4.03 -7.20 -20.88
C ASN A 284 3.59 -8.36 -19.97
N VAL A 285 2.31 -8.43 -19.58
CA VAL A 285 1.85 -9.50 -18.68
C VAL A 285 1.89 -10.85 -19.40
N ASP A 286 2.57 -11.82 -18.80
CA ASP A 286 2.52 -13.20 -19.28
C ASP A 286 1.15 -13.82 -18.99
N THR A 287 0.43 -14.18 -20.04
CA THR A 287 -0.89 -14.79 -19.95
C THR A 287 -0.89 -16.28 -20.33
N THR A 288 0.28 -16.85 -20.60
CA THR A 288 0.40 -18.28 -20.99
C THR A 288 0.12 -19.22 -19.82
N ALA A 289 0.35 -18.75 -18.60
CA ALA A 289 0.12 -19.50 -17.36
C ALA A 289 -1.27 -19.29 -16.74
N LEU A 290 -2.14 -18.47 -17.35
CA LEU A 290 -3.50 -18.26 -16.84
C LEU A 290 -4.28 -19.58 -16.85
N PRO A 291 -5.14 -19.83 -15.83
CA PRO A 291 -6.06 -20.96 -15.84
C PRO A 291 -6.94 -21.00 -17.09
N LEU A 292 -7.26 -22.20 -17.59
CA LEU A 292 -8.03 -22.35 -18.83
C LEU A 292 -9.35 -21.58 -18.81
N TRP A 293 -10.06 -21.58 -17.68
CA TRP A 293 -11.30 -20.84 -17.53
C TRP A 293 -11.13 -19.32 -17.64
N GLU A 294 -9.99 -18.75 -17.22
CA GLU A 294 -9.65 -17.34 -17.41
C GLU A 294 -9.33 -17.01 -18.87
N ARG A 295 -8.69 -17.93 -19.61
CA ARG A 295 -8.31 -17.69 -21.01
C ARG A 295 -9.51 -17.56 -21.93
N PHE A 296 -10.65 -18.16 -21.57
CA PHE A 296 -11.86 -18.16 -22.38
C PHE A 296 -13.02 -17.36 -21.78
N ARG A 297 -12.86 -16.85 -20.55
CA ARG A 297 -13.90 -16.08 -19.88
C ARG A 297 -14.12 -14.75 -20.58
N PHE A 298 -15.37 -14.47 -21.01
CA PHE A 298 -15.74 -13.20 -21.61
C PHE A 298 -15.40 -12.02 -20.67
N GLY A 299 -14.74 -11.00 -21.20
CA GLY A 299 -14.24 -9.85 -20.45
C GLY A 299 -12.92 -10.10 -19.72
N TYR A 300 -12.40 -11.33 -19.71
CA TYR A 300 -11.13 -11.69 -19.07
C TYR A 300 -10.14 -12.38 -20.02
N ALA A 301 -10.64 -12.88 -21.16
CA ALA A 301 -9.80 -13.55 -22.16
C ALA A 301 -8.70 -12.61 -22.70
N PRO A 302 -7.43 -13.01 -22.68
CA PRO A 302 -6.33 -12.12 -23.05
C PRO A 302 -6.17 -11.83 -24.54
N ILE A 303 -6.80 -12.52 -25.44
CA ILE A 303 -6.81 -12.37 -26.92
C ILE A 303 -5.55 -11.65 -27.46
N LYS A 304 -4.34 -12.14 -27.10
CA LYS A 304 -3.06 -11.50 -27.43
C LYS A 304 -2.76 -11.44 -28.94
N TRP A 305 -3.30 -12.39 -29.71
CA TRP A 305 -3.15 -12.47 -31.17
C TRP A 305 -3.93 -11.40 -31.93
N CYS A 306 -4.96 -10.76 -31.30
CA CYS A 306 -5.75 -9.69 -31.92
C CYS A 306 -6.12 -8.60 -30.90
N PRO A 307 -5.27 -7.58 -30.71
CA PRO A 307 -5.54 -6.47 -29.76
C PRO A 307 -6.81 -5.69 -30.06
N ALA A 308 -7.28 -5.69 -31.32
CA ALA A 308 -8.53 -5.04 -31.70
C ALA A 308 -9.75 -5.80 -31.14
N LEU A 309 -9.74 -7.13 -31.24
CA LEU A 309 -10.77 -7.99 -30.68
C LEU A 309 -10.78 -7.95 -29.15
N TYR A 310 -9.61 -7.93 -28.52
CA TYR A 310 -9.51 -7.70 -27.08
C TYR A 310 -10.20 -6.39 -26.65
N ARG A 311 -9.90 -5.29 -27.34
CA ARG A 311 -10.56 -4.00 -27.04
C ARG A 311 -12.08 -4.05 -27.24
N LEU A 312 -12.54 -4.71 -28.30
CA LEU A 312 -13.97 -4.87 -28.55
C LEU A 312 -14.65 -5.66 -27.43
N GLN A 313 -14.06 -6.80 -27.02
CA GLN A 313 -14.53 -7.60 -25.91
C GLN A 313 -14.61 -6.79 -24.61
N MET A 314 -13.53 -6.06 -24.27
CA MET A 314 -13.47 -5.26 -23.04
C MET A 314 -14.48 -4.12 -23.03
N ASN A 315 -14.69 -3.46 -24.18
CA ASN A 315 -15.69 -2.40 -24.32
C ASN A 315 -17.10 -2.96 -24.14
N ALA A 316 -17.42 -4.07 -24.79
CA ALA A 316 -18.72 -4.72 -24.67
C ALA A 316 -18.98 -5.22 -23.24
N PHE A 317 -17.99 -5.89 -22.63
CA PHE A 317 -18.07 -6.38 -21.26
C PHE A 317 -18.31 -5.24 -20.26
N THR A 318 -17.51 -4.17 -20.34
CA THR A 318 -17.66 -3.02 -19.43
C THR A 318 -19.00 -2.31 -19.65
N HIS A 319 -19.43 -2.17 -20.90
CA HIS A 319 -20.72 -1.54 -21.21
C HIS A 319 -21.89 -2.34 -20.62
N LEU A 320 -21.89 -3.66 -20.76
CA LEU A 320 -22.92 -4.53 -20.18
C LEU A 320 -22.93 -4.42 -18.65
N ARG A 321 -21.77 -4.45 -17.99
CA ARG A 321 -21.69 -4.30 -16.54
C ARG A 321 -22.26 -2.96 -16.05
N LEU A 322 -21.97 -1.87 -16.77
CA LEU A 322 -22.53 -0.54 -16.44
C LEU A 322 -24.06 -0.51 -16.65
N LEU A 323 -24.58 -1.12 -17.73
CA LEU A 323 -26.03 -1.20 -17.99
C LEU A 323 -26.76 -1.97 -16.88
N PHE A 324 -26.19 -3.07 -16.40
CA PHE A 324 -26.78 -3.88 -15.33
C PHE A 324 -26.46 -3.36 -13.92
N GLY A 325 -25.80 -2.22 -13.79
CA GLY A 325 -25.48 -1.61 -12.49
C GLY A 325 -24.49 -2.38 -11.62
N LEU A 326 -23.80 -3.38 -12.20
CA LEU A 326 -22.90 -4.27 -11.47
C LEU A 326 -21.65 -3.57 -10.92
N ASP A 327 -21.33 -2.39 -11.41
CA ASP A 327 -20.14 -1.61 -11.03
C ASP A 327 -20.46 -0.20 -10.51
N LYS A 328 -21.74 0.15 -10.25
CA LYS A 328 -22.12 1.49 -9.78
C LYS A 328 -21.32 1.92 -8.54
N LYS A 329 -21.20 1.03 -7.52
CA LYS A 329 -20.44 1.31 -6.29
C LYS A 329 -18.92 1.30 -6.45
N ARG A 330 -18.38 0.77 -7.54
CA ARG A 330 -16.94 0.65 -7.76
C ARG A 330 -16.36 1.86 -8.49
N TYR A 331 -17.19 2.62 -9.20
CA TYR A 331 -16.76 3.75 -10.02
C TYR A 331 -17.38 5.08 -9.60
N ASP A 332 -18.35 5.10 -8.68
CA ASP A 332 -18.85 6.28 -7.99
C ASP A 332 -17.97 6.64 -6.81
#